data_7904bb6a5b04372d29f596505514cea2
#
_entry.id   7904bb6a5b04372d29f596505514cea2
#
_cell.length_a   1.000
_cell.length_b   1.000
_cell.length_c   1.000
_cell.angle_alpha   90.00
_cell.angle_beta   90.00
_cell.angle_gamma   90.00
#
_symmetry.space_group_name_H-M   'P 1'
#
loop_
_entity.id
_entity.type
_entity.pdbx_description
1 polymer ?
#
loop_
_entity_poly.entity_id
_entity_poly.type
_entity_poly.pdbx_seq_one_letter_code
_entity_poly.pdbx_strand_id
1 'polypeptide(L)'
;MKKNDQFVNEDTYQTLTELNIDTELNDKARMPLWKKKTQKESKKDYSIFVATPVHSECSIHYTQALLEFQKMSLEKGVETQFCLLKSSLITQGRNLCVSAFLESNRTHMLFIDSDIYFHSPSIFKMIEKDKELISIPYPLSYT
;
A
#
# COMPACT_ATOMS: atom_id res chain seq x y z
N MET A 1 34.49 15.87 -23.93
CA MET A 1 34.31 14.58 -23.27
C MET A 1 32.96 13.98 -23.69
N LYS A 2 32.99 12.97 -24.57
CA LYS A 2 31.77 12.31 -25.09
C LYS A 2 31.44 11.15 -24.16
N LYS A 3 30.22 11.14 -23.61
CA LYS A 3 29.67 10.00 -22.87
C LYS A 3 29.36 8.88 -23.86
N ASN A 4 29.95 7.72 -23.66
CA ASN A 4 29.59 6.48 -24.35
C ASN A 4 28.30 5.91 -23.69
N ASP A 5 27.18 6.15 -24.33
CA ASP A 5 26.00 5.36 -24.12
C ASP A 5 26.12 4.08 -24.97
N GLN A 6 26.57 2.99 -24.38
CA GLN A 6 26.50 1.68 -25.03
C GLN A 6 25.05 1.19 -24.99
N PHE A 7 24.33 1.46 -26.07
CA PHE A 7 23.08 0.79 -26.39
C PHE A 7 23.38 -0.70 -26.62
N VAL A 8 22.62 -1.53 -25.92
CA VAL A 8 22.58 -2.98 -26.17
C VAL A 8 22.13 -3.18 -27.62
N ASN A 9 22.97 -3.79 -28.41
CA ASN A 9 22.82 -3.90 -29.86
C ASN A 9 21.63 -4.83 -30.18
N GLU A 10 20.81 -4.48 -31.17
CA GLU A 10 19.69 -5.29 -31.68
C GLU A 10 20.09 -6.70 -32.07
N ASP A 11 21.32 -6.91 -32.46
CA ASP A 11 21.89 -8.21 -32.78
C ASP A 11 21.90 -9.22 -31.62
N THR A 12 21.90 -8.72 -30.37
CA THR A 12 21.82 -9.58 -29.18
C THR A 12 20.46 -10.19 -28.99
N TYR A 13 19.40 -9.52 -29.48
CA TYR A 13 18.03 -10.02 -29.43
C TYR A 13 17.77 -11.08 -30.52
N GLN A 14 18.39 -10.95 -31.67
CA GLN A 14 18.22 -11.92 -32.78
C GLN A 14 18.89 -13.25 -32.46
N THR A 15 20.04 -13.24 -31.78
CA THR A 15 20.75 -14.48 -31.41
C THR A 15 19.99 -15.32 -30.36
N LEU A 16 19.14 -14.69 -29.54
CA LEU A 16 18.32 -15.38 -28.55
C LEU A 16 17.04 -16.00 -29.15
N THR A 17 16.58 -15.48 -30.28
CA THR A 17 15.41 -15.98 -31.00
C THR A 17 15.74 -17.21 -31.85
N GLU A 18 16.99 -17.38 -32.29
CA GLU A 18 17.44 -18.53 -33.08
C GLU A 18 17.70 -19.80 -32.27
N LEU A 19 17.78 -19.70 -30.92
CA LEU A 19 18.05 -20.84 -30.03
C LEU A 19 16.81 -21.68 -29.68
N ASN A 20 15.68 -21.47 -30.35
CA ASN A 20 14.45 -22.29 -30.26
C ASN A 20 14.14 -22.81 -28.85
N ILE A 21 14.36 -21.96 -27.85
CA ILE A 21 13.98 -22.18 -26.46
C ILE A 21 12.50 -21.84 -26.39
N ASP A 22 11.67 -22.84 -26.07
CA ASP A 22 10.21 -22.71 -25.92
C ASP A 22 9.82 -21.37 -25.32
N THR A 23 9.30 -20.48 -26.16
CA THR A 23 8.93 -19.10 -25.80
C THR A 23 7.85 -19.07 -24.73
N GLU A 24 6.99 -20.08 -24.65
CA GLU A 24 5.93 -20.17 -23.62
C GLU A 24 6.48 -20.43 -22.21
N LEU A 25 7.55 -21.21 -22.07
CA LEU A 25 8.18 -21.47 -20.77
C LEU A 25 8.96 -20.22 -20.28
N ASN A 26 9.52 -19.47 -21.22
CA ASN A 26 10.34 -18.31 -20.94
C ASN A 26 9.48 -17.09 -20.52
N ASP A 27 8.28 -16.93 -21.06
CA ASP A 27 7.37 -15.87 -20.67
C ASP A 27 6.80 -16.06 -19.26
N LYS A 28 6.57 -17.31 -18.83
CA LYS A 28 6.18 -17.60 -17.44
C LYS A 28 7.33 -17.40 -16.45
N ALA A 29 8.58 -17.58 -16.86
CA ALA A 29 9.75 -17.36 -16.02
C ALA A 29 10.14 -15.88 -15.91
N ARG A 30 9.85 -15.06 -16.93
CA ARG A 30 10.15 -13.63 -16.98
C ARG A 30 9.11 -12.75 -16.30
N MET A 31 7.95 -13.28 -15.91
CA MET A 31 6.98 -12.48 -15.18
C MET A 31 7.55 -12.09 -13.81
N PRO A 32 7.65 -10.80 -13.51
CA PRO A 32 8.05 -10.34 -12.18
C PRO A 32 7.20 -11.03 -11.12
N LEU A 33 7.81 -11.38 -9.99
CA LEU A 33 7.13 -12.11 -8.88
C LEU A 33 5.82 -11.45 -8.43
N TRP A 34 5.66 -10.12 -8.62
CA TRP A 34 4.44 -9.38 -8.32
C TRP A 34 3.30 -9.64 -9.31
N LYS A 35 3.59 -10.11 -10.53
CA LYS A 35 2.56 -10.50 -11.52
C LYS A 35 2.05 -11.94 -11.35
N LYS A 36 2.74 -12.78 -10.58
CA LYS A 36 2.41 -14.22 -10.44
C LYS A 36 1.21 -14.53 -9.53
N LYS A 37 0.56 -13.52 -8.94
CA LYS A 37 -0.64 -13.70 -8.10
C LYS A 37 -1.78 -12.79 -8.55
N THR A 38 -2.34 -13.05 -9.70
CA THR A 38 -3.73 -12.70 -9.94
C THR A 38 -4.57 -13.98 -9.91
N GLN A 39 -4.66 -14.62 -8.76
CA GLN A 39 -5.89 -15.32 -8.44
C GLN A 39 -6.94 -14.22 -8.36
N LYS A 40 -8.05 -14.38 -9.09
CA LYS A 40 -9.27 -13.58 -8.93
C LYS A 40 -9.78 -13.79 -7.50
N GLU A 41 -9.14 -13.17 -6.52
CA GLU A 41 -9.73 -13.00 -5.21
C GLU A 41 -10.93 -12.08 -5.41
N SER A 42 -12.09 -12.51 -4.95
CA SER A 42 -13.30 -11.71 -4.99
C SER A 42 -13.00 -10.35 -4.35
N LYS A 43 -13.04 -9.29 -5.15
CA LYS A 43 -12.84 -7.93 -4.66
C LYS A 43 -13.84 -7.71 -3.53
N LYS A 44 -13.37 -7.33 -2.35
CA LYS A 44 -14.24 -7.00 -1.22
C LYS A 44 -15.09 -5.78 -1.58
N ASP A 45 -16.33 -5.75 -1.10
CA ASP A 45 -17.28 -4.66 -1.37
C ASP A 45 -16.90 -3.35 -0.66
N TYR A 46 -15.77 -3.28 0.05
CA TYR A 46 -15.29 -2.11 0.74
C TYR A 46 -13.83 -1.79 0.40
N SER A 47 -13.48 -0.52 0.57
CA SER A 47 -12.13 0.00 0.36
C SER A 47 -11.77 0.96 1.50
N ILE A 48 -10.48 1.05 1.82
CA ILE A 48 -10.01 1.78 3.01
C ILE A 48 -9.10 2.93 2.59
N PHE A 49 -9.39 4.11 3.12
CA PHE A 49 -8.53 5.28 3.07
C PHE A 49 -7.84 5.44 4.41
N VAL A 50 -6.52 5.23 4.44
CA VAL A 50 -5.71 5.40 5.65
C VAL A 50 -5.22 6.85 5.71
N ALA A 51 -5.65 7.57 6.71
CA ALA A 51 -5.34 8.98 6.95
C ALA A 51 -4.38 9.11 8.13
N THR A 52 -3.17 9.60 7.86
CA THR A 52 -2.15 9.81 8.90
C THR A 52 -1.67 11.25 8.88
N PRO A 53 -2.15 12.08 9.81
CA PRO A 53 -1.56 13.39 10.03
C PRO A 53 -0.18 13.22 10.65
N VAL A 54 0.83 13.83 10.01
CA VAL A 54 2.23 13.77 10.44
C VAL A 54 2.67 15.15 10.88
N HIS A 55 3.16 15.28 12.13
CA HIS A 55 3.69 16.55 12.60
C HIS A 55 5.14 16.75 12.15
N SER A 56 6.02 15.84 12.49
CA SER A 56 7.45 15.91 12.15
C SER A 56 7.89 14.71 11.31
N GLU A 57 7.68 13.51 11.81
CA GLU A 57 8.15 12.24 11.24
C GLU A 57 7.18 11.11 11.55
N CYS A 58 7.37 9.99 10.86
CA CYS A 58 6.66 8.74 11.16
C CYS A 58 7.59 7.82 11.96
N SER A 59 7.05 7.18 12.99
CA SER A 59 7.82 6.20 13.75
C SER A 59 8.12 4.94 12.92
N ILE A 60 9.21 4.25 13.25
CA ILE A 60 9.56 2.97 12.61
C ILE A 60 8.45 1.95 12.87
N HIS A 61 7.89 1.93 14.08
CA HIS A 61 6.82 1.01 14.44
C HIS A 61 5.54 1.24 13.65
N TYR A 62 5.16 2.50 13.44
CA TYR A 62 4.05 2.86 12.55
C TYR A 62 4.33 2.40 11.11
N THR A 63 5.52 2.68 10.59
CA THR A 63 5.89 2.30 9.22
C THR A 63 5.84 0.79 9.02
N GLN A 64 6.34 0.01 9.98
CA GLN A 64 6.26 -1.44 9.95
C GLN A 64 4.80 -1.93 9.95
N ALA A 65 3.97 -1.41 10.85
CA ALA A 65 2.56 -1.75 10.92
C ALA A 65 1.81 -1.42 9.62
N LEU A 66 2.17 -0.28 8.98
CA LEU A 66 1.58 0.14 7.71
C LEU A 66 1.91 -0.83 6.56
N LEU A 67 3.16 -1.30 6.48
CA LEU A 67 3.59 -2.29 5.50
C LEU A 67 2.91 -3.65 5.71
N GLU A 68 2.77 -4.09 6.96
CA GLU A 68 2.03 -5.30 7.31
C GLU A 68 0.55 -5.19 6.93
N PHE A 69 -0.06 -4.04 7.21
CA PHE A 69 -1.44 -3.75 6.82
C PHE A 69 -1.63 -3.76 5.30
N GLN A 70 -0.74 -3.12 4.55
CA GLN A 70 -0.77 -3.14 3.09
C GLN A 70 -0.67 -4.57 2.54
N LYS A 71 0.25 -5.38 3.06
CA LYS A 71 0.40 -6.78 2.67
C LYS A 71 -0.89 -7.56 2.92
N MET A 72 -1.47 -7.43 4.12
CA MET A 72 -2.69 -8.12 4.49
C MET A 72 -3.90 -7.65 3.67
N SER A 73 -3.99 -6.36 3.34
CA SER A 73 -5.04 -5.81 2.49
C SER A 73 -4.99 -6.42 1.09
N LEU A 74 -3.79 -6.54 0.51
CA LEU A 74 -3.60 -7.19 -0.79
C LEU A 74 -3.99 -8.67 -0.75
N GLU A 75 -3.62 -9.39 0.31
CA GLU A 75 -3.98 -10.80 0.50
C GLU A 75 -5.50 -11.00 0.65
N LYS A 76 -6.20 -10.02 1.20
CA LYS A 76 -7.66 -10.02 1.39
C LYS A 76 -8.44 -9.44 0.21
N GLY A 77 -7.79 -8.95 -0.83
CA GLY A 77 -8.43 -8.29 -1.96
C GLY A 77 -9.09 -6.96 -1.60
N VAL A 78 -8.63 -6.28 -0.55
CA VAL A 78 -9.13 -4.98 -0.10
C VAL A 78 -8.31 -3.87 -0.72
N GLU A 79 -8.98 -2.95 -1.40
CA GLU A 79 -8.33 -1.79 -1.99
C GLU A 79 -8.03 -0.74 -0.92
N THR A 80 -6.77 -0.29 -0.85
CA THR A 80 -6.32 0.69 0.13
C THR A 80 -5.68 1.90 -0.54
N GLN A 81 -5.87 3.05 0.06
CA GLN A 81 -5.21 4.29 -0.31
C GLN A 81 -4.61 4.92 0.95
N PHE A 82 -3.39 5.41 0.86
CA PHE A 82 -2.67 6.02 1.98
C PHE A 82 -2.50 7.51 1.75
N CYS A 83 -2.81 8.29 2.79
CA CYS A 83 -2.63 9.73 2.83
C CYS A 83 -1.82 10.08 4.08
N LEU A 84 -0.52 10.26 3.92
CA LEU A 84 0.38 10.76 4.96
C LEU A 84 0.59 12.24 4.70
N LEU A 85 0.03 13.08 5.55
CA LEU A 85 -0.01 14.51 5.33
C LEU A 85 0.73 15.26 6.43
N LYS A 86 1.83 15.91 6.06
CA LYS A 86 2.62 16.71 6.99
C LYS A 86 1.93 18.05 7.22
N SER A 87 1.65 18.36 8.49
CA SER A 87 1.06 19.62 8.92
C SER A 87 1.59 20.02 10.30
N SER A 88 1.91 21.30 10.47
CA SER A 88 2.29 21.88 11.77
C SER A 88 1.10 22.00 12.72
N LEU A 89 -0.13 22.05 12.19
CA LEU A 89 -1.37 22.12 12.94
C LEU A 89 -2.15 20.83 12.78
N ILE A 90 -2.36 20.10 13.87
CA ILE A 90 -3.06 18.78 13.87
C ILE A 90 -4.47 18.91 13.30
N THR A 91 -5.22 19.94 13.70
CA THR A 91 -6.58 20.17 13.22
C THR A 91 -6.64 20.42 11.73
N GLN A 92 -5.71 21.22 11.19
CA GLN A 92 -5.61 21.46 9.76
C GLN A 92 -5.24 20.17 9.01
N GLY A 93 -4.26 19.43 9.51
CA GLY A 93 -3.85 18.16 8.91
C GLY A 93 -5.00 17.16 8.84
N ARG A 94 -5.78 17.01 9.91
CA ARG A 94 -6.96 16.14 9.93
C ARG A 94 -8.06 16.60 8.97
N ASN A 95 -8.33 17.88 8.89
CA ASN A 95 -9.32 18.42 7.96
C ASN A 95 -8.92 18.17 6.49
N LEU A 96 -7.65 18.33 6.15
CA LEU A 96 -7.15 18.01 4.81
C LEU A 96 -7.24 16.52 4.49
N CYS A 97 -6.97 15.65 5.47
CA CYS A 97 -7.17 14.21 5.32
C CYS A 97 -8.64 13.86 5.03
N VAL A 98 -9.59 14.52 5.72
CA VAL A 98 -11.03 14.34 5.46
C VAL A 98 -11.39 14.79 4.06
N SER A 99 -10.91 15.96 3.62
CA SER A 99 -11.16 16.43 2.24
C SER A 99 -10.63 15.44 1.21
N ALA A 100 -9.41 14.93 1.39
CA ALA A 100 -8.83 13.94 0.50
C ALA A 100 -9.61 12.62 0.50
N PHE A 101 -10.12 12.20 1.65
CA PHE A 101 -11.00 11.03 1.74
C PHE A 101 -12.29 11.21 0.94
N LEU A 102 -12.96 12.35 1.10
CA LEU A 102 -14.21 12.64 0.37
C LEU A 102 -14.03 12.65 -1.16
N GLU A 103 -12.85 13.02 -1.63
CA GLU A 103 -12.48 12.99 -3.06
C GLU A 103 -12.04 11.60 -3.55
N SER A 104 -11.68 10.69 -2.65
CA SER A 104 -11.02 9.42 -2.99
C SER A 104 -11.94 8.32 -3.49
N ASN A 105 -13.26 8.46 -3.35
CA ASN A 105 -14.25 7.41 -3.60
C ASN A 105 -14.02 6.12 -2.77
N ARG A 106 -13.31 6.20 -1.64
CA ARG A 106 -13.14 5.07 -0.71
C ARG A 106 -14.34 5.00 0.23
N THR A 107 -14.65 3.79 0.70
CA THR A 107 -15.86 3.55 1.51
C THR A 107 -15.62 3.78 3.01
N HIS A 108 -14.41 3.54 3.48
CA HIS A 108 -14.05 3.62 4.90
C HIS A 108 -12.83 4.51 5.09
N MET A 109 -12.88 5.37 6.09
CA MET A 109 -11.75 6.18 6.52
C MET A 109 -11.16 5.65 7.82
N LEU A 110 -9.86 5.45 7.85
CA LEU A 110 -9.12 5.00 9.01
C LEU A 110 -8.10 6.07 9.42
N PHE A 111 -8.32 6.72 10.56
CA PHE A 111 -7.33 7.60 11.16
C PHE A 111 -6.36 6.82 12.03
N ILE A 112 -5.05 7.04 11.80
CA ILE A 112 -3.97 6.50 12.63
C ILE A 112 -2.91 7.59 12.80
N ASP A 113 -2.49 7.86 14.02
CA ASP A 113 -1.41 8.81 14.28
C ASP A 113 -0.05 8.19 13.91
N SER A 114 0.91 9.03 13.50
CA SER A 114 2.18 8.60 12.88
C SER A 114 3.19 7.95 13.84
N ASP A 115 2.89 7.91 15.12
CA ASP A 115 3.72 7.35 16.20
C ASP A 115 3.17 6.05 16.82
N ILE A 116 2.03 5.56 16.33
CA ILE A 116 1.34 4.40 16.87
C ILE A 116 1.68 3.12 16.11
N TYR A 117 2.07 2.07 16.85
CA TYR A 117 2.03 0.70 16.32
C TYR A 117 0.59 0.17 16.41
N PHE A 118 0.05 -0.31 15.31
CA PHE A 118 -1.28 -0.89 15.26
C PHE A 118 -1.26 -2.33 14.72
N HIS A 119 -2.18 -3.14 15.20
CA HIS A 119 -2.30 -4.53 14.81
C HIS A 119 -3.25 -4.67 13.62
N SER A 120 -2.72 -4.96 12.44
CA SER A 120 -3.48 -5.01 11.17
C SER A 120 -4.74 -5.88 11.20
N PRO A 121 -4.75 -7.10 11.80
CA PRO A 121 -5.96 -7.90 11.92
C PRO A 121 -7.10 -7.22 12.68
N SER A 122 -6.78 -6.33 13.64
CA SER A 122 -7.78 -5.60 14.42
C SER A 122 -8.57 -4.62 13.56
N ILE A 123 -7.93 -4.01 12.56
CA ILE A 123 -8.60 -3.09 11.63
C ILE A 123 -9.70 -3.82 10.85
N PHE A 124 -9.41 -5.01 10.33
CA PHE A 124 -10.42 -5.80 9.60
C PHE A 124 -11.56 -6.25 10.50
N LYS A 125 -11.27 -6.62 11.76
CA LYS A 125 -12.32 -6.94 12.75
C LYS A 125 -13.20 -5.75 13.08
N MET A 126 -12.66 -4.53 13.08
CA MET A 126 -13.47 -3.30 13.25
C MET A 126 -14.47 -3.14 12.11
N ILE A 127 -14.03 -3.30 10.88
CA ILE A 127 -14.89 -3.18 9.69
C ILE A 127 -16.00 -4.23 9.71
N GLU A 128 -15.68 -5.47 10.13
CA GLU A 128 -16.66 -6.55 10.28
C GLU A 128 -17.77 -6.24 11.30
N LYS A 129 -17.56 -5.27 12.20
CA LYS A 129 -18.60 -4.84 13.16
C LYS A 129 -19.67 -3.97 12.54
N ASP A 130 -19.47 -3.50 11.32
CA ASP A 130 -20.44 -2.68 10.55
C ASP A 130 -21.00 -1.51 11.36
N LYS A 131 -20.11 -0.68 11.90
CA LYS A 131 -20.46 0.51 12.70
C LYS A 131 -20.07 1.76 11.93
N GLU A 132 -20.92 2.79 12.03
CA GLU A 132 -20.65 4.11 11.42
C GLU A 132 -19.38 4.74 11.99
N LEU A 133 -19.11 4.52 13.28
CA LEU A 133 -17.90 4.96 13.98
C LEU A 133 -17.46 3.87 14.97
N ILE A 134 -16.17 3.51 14.89
CA ILE A 134 -15.56 2.56 15.80
C ILE A 134 -14.11 2.97 16.09
N SER A 135 -13.65 2.76 17.31
CA SER A 135 -12.27 3.03 17.71
C SER A 135 -11.70 1.91 18.55
N ILE A 136 -10.38 1.79 18.57
CA ILE A 136 -9.62 0.91 19.45
C ILE A 136 -8.78 1.78 20.38
N PRO A 137 -8.90 1.61 21.71
CA PRO A 137 -7.98 2.25 22.64
C PRO A 137 -6.58 1.64 22.49
N TYR A 138 -5.56 2.46 22.59
CA TYR A 138 -4.16 2.02 22.65
C TYR A 138 -3.53 2.53 23.95
N PRO A 139 -2.61 1.77 24.55
CA PRO A 139 -1.94 2.21 25.77
C PRO A 139 -1.04 3.41 25.45
N LEU A 140 -1.07 4.43 26.32
CA LEU A 140 -0.05 5.47 26.31
C LEU A 140 1.26 4.80 26.73
N SER A 141 2.33 5.04 25.98
CA SER A 141 3.67 4.60 26.41
C SER A 141 4.02 5.40 27.68
N TYR A 142 4.10 4.71 28.81
CA TYR A 142 4.73 5.27 29.99
C TYR A 142 6.23 5.22 29.76
N THR A 143 6.81 6.39 29.53
CA THR A 143 8.25 6.59 29.61
C THR A 143 8.72 6.55 31.05
#